data_6305f262532d236e685ebe3f1559eec3
#
_entry.id   6305f262532d236e685ebe3f1559eec3
#
_cell.length_a   1.000
_cell.length_b   1.000
_cell.length_c   1.000
_cell.angle_alpha   90.00
_cell.angle_beta   90.00
_cell.angle_gamma   90.00
#
_symmetry.space_group_name_H-M   'P 1'
#
loop_
_entity.id
_entity.type
_entity.pdbx_description
1 polymer ?
#
loop_
_entity_poly.entity_id
_entity_poly.type
_entity_poly.pdbx_seq_one_letter_code
_entity_poly.pdbx_strand_id
1 'polypeptide(L)'
;MKRLRSALVSLLLPALLAACASSPTAPSPAASPSIPEQVSHAAWERDMQGFAERDAASPPPKGAVLFIGSSSIRLWDTLASDFPGVSVINRGFGGSEIRDSTWYADRIVVPYAPRQVVLYAGDNDLFSGRSPVQVRDDFRAFVQRVRRDLPKVKIAYIANKPSPSRANLLDLQRQANALIKADAPRLKVDFIDVFTPMLDAQGQPREELFLPDRLHMNAAGYEVWKQAVHPYLDSDAKP
;
A
#
# COMPACT_ATOMS: atom_id res chain seq x y z
N MET A 1 21.59 99.21 25.54
CA MET A 1 22.18 97.90 25.72
C MET A 1 21.09 96.93 26.08
N LYS A 2 20.46 96.23 25.13
CA LYS A 2 19.39 95.27 25.38
C LYS A 2 19.87 93.91 24.88
N ARG A 3 19.97 92.95 25.76
CA ARG A 3 20.38 91.57 25.46
C ARG A 3 19.14 90.79 24.92
N LEU A 4 19.26 90.28 23.73
CA LEU A 4 18.31 89.30 23.17
C LEU A 4 18.54 87.93 23.77
N ARG A 5 17.51 87.32 24.30
CA ARG A 5 17.52 85.92 24.74
C ARG A 5 16.85 85.09 23.64
N SER A 6 17.63 84.20 23.01
CA SER A 6 17.11 83.22 22.09
C SER A 6 16.51 82.04 22.81
N ALA A 7 15.25 81.78 22.55
CA ALA A 7 14.55 80.57 23.02
C ALA A 7 14.70 79.46 22.01
N LEU A 8 15.29 78.31 22.39
CA LEU A 8 15.30 77.06 21.64
C LEU A 8 13.96 76.37 21.84
N VAL A 9 13.24 76.19 20.78
CA VAL A 9 12.04 75.33 20.72
C VAL A 9 12.47 73.95 20.32
N SER A 10 12.43 72.96 21.24
CA SER A 10 12.66 71.55 20.96
C SER A 10 11.39 70.91 20.36
N LEU A 11 11.43 70.53 19.11
CA LEU A 11 10.37 69.76 18.49
C LEU A 11 10.54 68.27 18.86
N LEU A 12 9.63 67.75 19.66
CA LEU A 12 9.48 66.32 19.92
C LEU A 12 8.67 65.70 18.78
N LEU A 13 9.30 64.86 17.98
CA LEU A 13 8.65 64.00 16.97
C LEU A 13 8.14 62.70 17.64
N PRO A 14 6.84 62.36 17.56
CA PRO A 14 6.41 61.04 18.03
C PRO A 14 6.79 59.94 17.03
N ALA A 15 7.56 58.95 17.48
CA ALA A 15 7.82 57.72 16.71
C ALA A 15 6.56 56.87 16.70
N LEU A 16 5.94 56.73 15.53
CA LEU A 16 4.90 55.73 15.28
C LEU A 16 5.55 54.37 15.15
N LEU A 17 5.41 53.51 16.15
CA LEU A 17 5.67 52.08 16.07
C LEU A 17 4.56 51.41 15.25
N ALA A 18 4.83 51.13 13.99
CA ALA A 18 4.00 50.26 13.17
C ALA A 18 4.15 48.80 13.63
N ALA A 19 3.22 48.30 14.42
CA ALA A 19 3.11 46.90 14.76
C ALA A 19 2.67 46.13 13.52
N CYS A 20 3.58 45.42 12.87
CA CYS A 20 3.24 44.43 11.84
C CYS A 20 2.47 43.27 12.49
N ALA A 21 1.15 43.31 12.44
CA ALA A 21 0.31 42.18 12.77
C ALA A 21 0.49 41.09 11.68
N SER A 22 1.25 40.06 12.00
CA SER A 22 1.33 38.86 11.18
C SER A 22 -0.03 38.15 11.24
N SER A 23 -0.81 38.25 10.17
CA SER A 23 -2.05 37.46 10.04
C SER A 23 -1.68 35.97 10.03
N PRO A 24 -2.37 35.12 10.81
CA PRO A 24 -2.15 33.67 10.71
C PRO A 24 -2.53 33.21 9.31
N THR A 25 -1.55 32.70 8.60
CA THR A 25 -1.77 32.05 7.28
C THR A 25 -2.70 30.86 7.50
N ALA A 26 -3.88 30.89 6.92
CA ALA A 26 -4.78 29.74 6.92
C ALA A 26 -4.04 28.51 6.36
N PRO A 27 -4.23 27.30 6.95
CA PRO A 27 -3.61 26.10 6.42
C PRO A 27 -4.02 25.93 4.96
N SER A 28 -3.03 25.82 4.08
CA SER A 28 -3.24 25.54 2.66
C SER A 28 -4.08 24.27 2.56
N PRO A 29 -5.14 24.21 1.72
CA PRO A 29 -5.91 23.00 1.55
C PRO A 29 -4.94 21.89 1.15
N ALA A 30 -5.02 20.74 1.86
CA ALA A 30 -4.20 19.59 1.57
C ALA A 30 -4.33 19.28 0.06
N ALA A 31 -3.22 19.32 -0.65
CA ALA A 31 -3.19 19.01 -2.08
C ALA A 31 -3.86 17.65 -2.28
N SER A 32 -4.84 17.58 -3.18
CA SER A 32 -5.44 16.31 -3.57
C SER A 32 -4.30 15.36 -3.99
N PRO A 33 -4.33 14.09 -3.55
CA PRO A 33 -3.26 13.16 -3.90
C PRO A 33 -3.11 13.11 -5.42
N SER A 34 -1.95 13.52 -5.92
CA SER A 34 -1.64 13.40 -7.33
C SER A 34 -1.52 11.92 -7.69
N ILE A 35 -1.94 11.56 -8.91
CA ILE A 35 -1.71 10.22 -9.43
C ILE A 35 -0.20 9.99 -9.48
N PRO A 36 0.30 8.90 -8.90
CA PRO A 36 1.71 8.57 -9.05
C PRO A 36 2.07 8.45 -10.53
N GLU A 37 3.21 9.01 -10.93
CA GLU A 37 3.76 8.81 -12.26
C GLU A 37 3.80 7.30 -12.59
N GLN A 38 3.41 6.90 -13.79
CA GLN A 38 3.31 5.52 -14.27
C GLN A 38 2.09 4.70 -13.79
N VAL A 39 1.15 5.27 -13.04
CA VAL A 39 -0.14 4.62 -12.79
C VAL A 39 -1.09 4.90 -13.94
N SER A 40 -1.64 3.86 -14.55
CA SER A 40 -2.62 3.98 -15.64
C SER A 40 -4.04 3.87 -15.10
N HIS A 41 -4.73 4.99 -14.95
CA HIS A 41 -6.13 5.01 -14.53
C HIS A 41 -7.05 4.21 -15.44
N ALA A 42 -6.90 4.39 -16.76
CA ALA A 42 -7.73 3.73 -17.75
C ALA A 42 -7.57 2.21 -17.73
N ALA A 43 -6.38 1.71 -17.39
CA ALA A 43 -6.11 0.28 -17.35
C ALA A 43 -6.94 -0.44 -16.27
N TRP A 44 -7.16 0.20 -15.11
CA TRP A 44 -7.78 -0.44 -13.95
C TRP A 44 -9.24 -0.02 -13.71
N GLU A 45 -9.73 0.98 -14.41
CA GLU A 45 -11.09 1.50 -14.18
C GLU A 45 -12.16 0.44 -14.41
N ARG A 46 -11.95 -0.45 -15.39
CA ARG A 46 -12.84 -1.60 -15.64
C ARG A 46 -12.87 -2.57 -14.45
N ASP A 47 -11.72 -2.85 -13.83
CA ASP A 47 -11.66 -3.69 -12.64
C ASP A 47 -12.40 -3.04 -11.46
N MET A 48 -12.21 -1.72 -11.28
CA MET A 48 -12.88 -0.95 -10.23
C MET A 48 -14.40 -0.92 -10.40
N GLN A 49 -14.89 -0.76 -11.64
CA GLN A 49 -16.32 -0.86 -11.96
C GLN A 49 -16.86 -2.26 -11.69
N GLY A 50 -16.12 -3.29 -12.10
CA GLY A 50 -16.50 -4.68 -11.85
C GLY A 50 -16.56 -5.03 -10.34
N PHE A 51 -15.70 -4.42 -9.50
CA PHE A 51 -15.85 -4.55 -8.05
C PHE A 51 -17.13 -3.89 -7.56
N ALA A 52 -17.42 -2.66 -7.99
CA ALA A 52 -18.61 -1.92 -7.57
C ALA A 52 -19.92 -2.63 -7.99
N GLU A 53 -19.96 -3.19 -9.21
CA GLU A 53 -21.12 -3.95 -9.70
C GLU A 53 -21.36 -5.22 -8.89
N ARG A 54 -20.31 -5.99 -8.58
CA ARG A 54 -20.42 -7.19 -7.72
C ARG A 54 -20.87 -6.83 -6.31
N ASP A 55 -20.35 -5.75 -5.75
CA ASP A 55 -20.71 -5.29 -4.41
C ASP A 55 -22.15 -4.78 -4.34
N ALA A 56 -22.66 -4.16 -5.41
CA ALA A 56 -24.05 -3.77 -5.51
C ALA A 56 -25.00 -4.98 -5.56
N ALA A 57 -24.58 -6.05 -6.25
CA ALA A 57 -25.35 -7.30 -6.35
C ALA A 57 -25.27 -8.14 -5.05
N SER A 58 -24.11 -8.16 -4.40
CA SER A 58 -23.85 -8.94 -3.19
C SER A 58 -22.84 -8.20 -2.30
N PRO A 59 -23.31 -7.34 -1.39
CA PRO A 59 -22.43 -6.56 -0.52
C PRO A 59 -21.52 -7.45 0.31
N PRO A 60 -20.20 -7.27 0.28
CA PRO A 60 -19.27 -8.06 1.07
C PRO A 60 -19.41 -7.74 2.57
N PRO A 61 -19.08 -8.71 3.45
CA PRO A 61 -19.19 -8.52 4.89
C PRO A 61 -18.22 -7.43 5.36
N LYS A 62 -18.68 -6.54 6.24
CA LYS A 62 -17.80 -5.60 6.95
C LYS A 62 -16.91 -6.35 7.94
N GLY A 63 -15.73 -5.81 8.19
CA GLY A 63 -14.79 -6.42 9.13
C GLY A 63 -14.15 -7.71 8.63
N ALA A 64 -14.27 -8.05 7.35
CA ALA A 64 -13.59 -9.19 6.75
C ALA A 64 -12.07 -8.98 6.66
N VAL A 65 -11.30 -10.03 6.31
CA VAL A 65 -9.93 -9.93 5.85
C VAL A 65 -9.95 -9.59 4.35
N LEU A 66 -9.35 -8.47 3.98
CA LEU A 66 -9.34 -8.00 2.60
C LEU A 66 -7.97 -8.29 1.97
N PHE A 67 -7.97 -9.09 0.91
CA PHE A 67 -6.82 -9.36 0.06
C PHE A 67 -6.82 -8.39 -1.12
N ILE A 68 -5.75 -7.61 -1.27
CA ILE A 68 -5.57 -6.63 -2.36
C ILE A 68 -4.23 -6.87 -3.05
N GLY A 69 -4.16 -6.51 -4.31
CA GLY A 69 -2.91 -6.52 -5.10
C GLY A 69 -3.09 -7.07 -6.49
N SER A 70 -2.06 -7.72 -7.01
CA SER A 70 -1.97 -8.04 -8.43
C SER A 70 -2.66 -9.36 -8.81
N SER A 71 -2.28 -9.89 -9.99
CA SER A 71 -2.87 -11.09 -10.57
C SER A 71 -2.84 -12.32 -9.66
N SER A 72 -1.83 -12.47 -8.81
CA SER A 72 -1.78 -13.61 -7.88
C SER A 72 -2.90 -13.57 -6.82
N ILE A 73 -3.39 -12.39 -6.44
CA ILE A 73 -4.60 -12.27 -5.61
C ILE A 73 -5.84 -12.50 -6.48
N ARG A 74 -5.92 -11.85 -7.66
CA ARG A 74 -7.06 -11.97 -8.56
C ARG A 74 -7.38 -13.42 -8.96
N LEU A 75 -6.33 -14.21 -9.19
CA LEU A 75 -6.42 -15.61 -9.65
C LEU A 75 -6.50 -16.63 -8.49
N TRP A 76 -6.57 -16.18 -7.25
CA TRP A 76 -6.75 -17.08 -6.11
C TRP A 76 -8.24 -17.45 -5.97
N ASP A 77 -8.71 -18.29 -6.87
CA ASP A 77 -10.14 -18.64 -6.97
C ASP A 77 -10.64 -19.41 -5.74
N THR A 78 -9.75 -20.14 -5.06
CA THR A 78 -10.07 -20.90 -3.85
C THR A 78 -9.91 -20.10 -2.56
N LEU A 79 -9.60 -18.79 -2.62
CA LEU A 79 -9.27 -17.96 -1.46
C LEU A 79 -10.25 -18.14 -0.29
N ALA A 80 -11.55 -18.13 -0.55
CA ALA A 80 -12.55 -18.26 0.50
C ALA A 80 -12.62 -19.67 1.11
N SER A 81 -12.44 -20.69 0.28
CA SER A 81 -12.47 -22.10 0.73
C SER A 81 -11.15 -22.53 1.38
N ASP A 82 -10.04 -21.84 1.07
CA ASP A 82 -8.74 -22.10 1.66
C ASP A 82 -8.64 -21.66 3.12
N PHE A 83 -9.48 -20.71 3.54
CA PHE A 83 -9.49 -20.17 4.90
C PHE A 83 -10.87 -20.30 5.55
N PRO A 84 -11.33 -21.54 5.85
CA PRO A 84 -12.62 -21.75 6.49
C PRO A 84 -12.65 -21.06 7.87
N GLY A 85 -13.74 -20.35 8.16
CA GLY A 85 -13.88 -19.58 9.40
C GLY A 85 -13.25 -18.19 9.35
N VAL A 86 -12.80 -17.75 8.16
CA VAL A 86 -12.31 -16.40 7.90
C VAL A 86 -13.12 -15.79 6.76
N SER A 87 -13.92 -14.77 7.05
CA SER A 87 -14.58 -13.99 5.99
C SER A 87 -13.52 -13.23 5.21
N VAL A 88 -13.42 -13.48 3.90
CA VAL A 88 -12.43 -12.88 3.02
C VAL A 88 -13.08 -12.06 1.91
N ILE A 89 -12.39 -10.99 1.48
CA ILE A 89 -12.73 -10.17 0.32
C ILE A 89 -11.55 -10.16 -0.63
N ASN A 90 -11.75 -10.56 -1.90
CA ASN A 90 -10.73 -10.49 -2.94
C ASN A 90 -10.86 -9.18 -3.73
N ARG A 91 -9.81 -8.37 -3.71
CA ARG A 91 -9.65 -7.11 -4.47
C ARG A 91 -8.36 -7.13 -5.27
N GLY A 92 -8.04 -8.28 -5.85
CA GLY A 92 -6.93 -8.42 -6.80
C GLY A 92 -7.30 -7.91 -8.19
N PHE A 93 -6.38 -7.19 -8.84
CA PHE A 93 -6.51 -6.73 -10.22
C PHE A 93 -5.19 -6.91 -10.96
N GLY A 94 -5.27 -7.57 -12.12
CA GLY A 94 -4.13 -8.18 -12.79
C GLY A 94 -3.12 -7.15 -13.31
N GLY A 95 -1.82 -7.39 -13.06
CA GLY A 95 -0.74 -6.52 -13.53
C GLY A 95 -0.49 -5.28 -12.67
N SER A 96 -1.29 -5.05 -11.63
CA SER A 96 -1.16 -3.88 -10.76
C SER A 96 0.14 -3.88 -9.97
N GLU A 97 0.62 -2.67 -9.68
CA GLU A 97 1.73 -2.35 -8.81
C GLU A 97 1.24 -1.93 -7.40
N ILE A 98 2.15 -1.75 -6.45
CA ILE A 98 1.79 -1.24 -5.10
C ILE A 98 1.15 0.15 -5.20
N ARG A 99 1.63 0.99 -6.12
CA ARG A 99 1.11 2.34 -6.33
C ARG A 99 -0.34 2.35 -6.79
N ASP A 100 -0.74 1.38 -7.61
CA ASP A 100 -2.13 1.21 -8.04
C ASP A 100 -3.02 0.87 -6.84
N SER A 101 -2.58 -0.08 -6.00
CA SER A 101 -3.27 -0.42 -4.75
C SER A 101 -3.39 0.77 -3.80
N THR A 102 -2.37 1.63 -3.77
CA THR A 102 -2.37 2.87 -2.98
C THR A 102 -3.37 3.88 -3.51
N TRP A 103 -3.40 4.06 -4.83
CA TRP A 103 -4.30 5.00 -5.51
C TRP A 103 -5.76 4.63 -5.31
N TYR A 104 -6.09 3.35 -5.48
CA TYR A 104 -7.48 2.89 -5.40
C TYR A 104 -7.93 2.51 -3.97
N ALA A 105 -7.11 2.70 -2.94
CA ALA A 105 -7.43 2.27 -1.57
C ALA A 105 -8.75 2.85 -1.03
N ASP A 106 -9.14 4.07 -1.42
CA ASP A 106 -10.40 4.71 -1.04
C ASP A 106 -11.62 4.08 -1.71
N ARG A 107 -11.44 3.35 -2.81
CA ARG A 107 -12.52 2.66 -3.52
C ARG A 107 -12.63 1.18 -3.14
N ILE A 108 -11.48 0.51 -2.93
CA ILE A 108 -11.43 -0.96 -2.80
C ILE A 108 -10.84 -1.47 -1.47
N VAL A 109 -10.56 -0.58 -0.52
CA VAL A 109 -10.16 -0.95 0.85
C VAL A 109 -11.02 -0.26 1.89
N VAL A 110 -11.02 1.07 1.89
CA VAL A 110 -11.65 1.89 2.95
C VAL A 110 -13.14 1.61 3.13
N PRO A 111 -13.97 1.47 2.06
CA PRO A 111 -15.41 1.29 2.21
C PRO A 111 -15.82 0.00 2.92
N TYR A 112 -14.94 -1.02 2.93
CA TYR A 112 -15.23 -2.31 3.56
C TYR A 112 -14.92 -2.34 5.06
N ALA A 113 -14.21 -1.33 5.58
CA ALA A 113 -13.74 -1.29 6.97
C ALA A 113 -13.18 -2.65 7.43
N PRO A 114 -12.20 -3.23 6.70
CA PRO A 114 -11.68 -4.56 7.00
C PRO A 114 -10.97 -4.56 8.36
N ARG A 115 -11.01 -5.71 9.07
CA ARG A 115 -10.20 -5.90 10.27
C ARG A 115 -8.71 -6.08 9.96
N GLN A 116 -8.45 -6.62 8.76
CA GLN A 116 -7.09 -6.87 8.27
C GLN A 116 -7.01 -6.66 6.75
N VAL A 117 -5.91 -6.10 6.29
CA VAL A 117 -5.57 -5.97 4.86
C VAL A 117 -4.34 -6.81 4.58
N VAL A 118 -4.42 -7.68 3.59
CA VAL A 118 -3.30 -8.51 3.10
C VAL A 118 -2.94 -8.03 1.69
N LEU A 119 -1.76 -7.45 1.53
CA LEU A 119 -1.27 -6.92 0.25
C LEU A 119 -0.30 -7.89 -0.40
N TYR A 120 -0.52 -8.18 -1.68
CA TYR A 120 0.49 -8.75 -2.57
C TYR A 120 0.66 -7.90 -3.83
N ALA A 121 1.74 -7.17 -3.92
CA ALA A 121 2.24 -6.45 -5.11
C ALA A 121 3.72 -6.16 -4.91
N GLY A 122 4.42 -5.67 -5.93
CA GLY A 122 5.87 -5.40 -5.91
C GLY A 122 6.63 -6.17 -6.98
N ASP A 123 6.12 -7.34 -7.40
CA ASP A 123 6.73 -8.14 -8.46
C ASP A 123 6.58 -7.47 -9.85
N ASN A 124 5.43 -6.86 -10.13
CA ASN A 124 5.22 -6.06 -11.34
C ASN A 124 6.03 -4.76 -11.29
N ASP A 125 6.12 -4.15 -10.12
CA ASP A 125 6.93 -2.95 -9.86
C ASP A 125 8.41 -3.19 -10.26
N LEU A 126 9.00 -4.29 -9.80
CA LEU A 126 10.37 -4.69 -10.18
C LEU A 126 10.48 -4.99 -11.67
N PHE A 127 9.47 -5.65 -12.24
CA PHE A 127 9.46 -5.95 -13.68
C PHE A 127 9.35 -4.70 -14.55
N SER A 128 8.64 -3.67 -14.10
CA SER A 128 8.55 -2.37 -14.77
C SER A 128 9.77 -1.47 -14.55
N GLY A 129 10.79 -1.96 -13.82
CA GLY A 129 12.07 -1.26 -13.63
C GLY A 129 12.19 -0.46 -12.34
N ARG A 130 11.23 -0.58 -11.40
CA ARG A 130 11.40 0.04 -10.09
C ARG A 130 12.49 -0.67 -9.29
N SER A 131 13.30 0.10 -8.58
CA SER A 131 14.32 -0.46 -7.69
C SER A 131 13.70 -1.06 -6.41
N PRO A 132 14.39 -1.98 -5.73
CA PRO A 132 13.95 -2.52 -4.44
C PRO A 132 13.66 -1.44 -3.38
N VAL A 133 14.41 -0.34 -3.38
CA VAL A 133 14.18 0.81 -2.50
C VAL A 133 12.86 1.50 -2.81
N GLN A 134 12.55 1.71 -4.09
CA GLN A 134 11.28 2.29 -4.52
C GLN A 134 10.09 1.39 -4.16
N VAL A 135 10.21 0.07 -4.36
CA VAL A 135 9.16 -0.90 -3.96
C VAL A 135 8.88 -0.83 -2.46
N ARG A 136 9.94 -0.77 -1.63
CA ARG A 136 9.78 -0.57 -0.18
C ARG A 136 9.11 0.76 0.14
N ASP A 137 9.47 1.85 -0.52
CA ASP A 137 8.91 3.18 -0.24
C ASP A 137 7.44 3.26 -0.72
N ASP A 138 7.08 2.61 -1.82
CA ASP A 138 5.70 2.46 -2.28
C ASP A 138 4.87 1.66 -1.27
N PHE A 139 5.44 0.60 -0.67
CA PHE A 139 4.78 -0.13 0.41
C PHE A 139 4.55 0.75 1.65
N ARG A 140 5.51 1.57 2.04
CA ARG A 140 5.33 2.55 3.11
C ARG A 140 4.18 3.52 2.81
N ALA A 141 4.12 4.03 1.58
CA ALA A 141 3.05 4.91 1.13
C ALA A 141 1.67 4.22 1.18
N PHE A 142 1.59 2.95 0.78
CA PHE A 142 0.38 2.14 0.92
C PHE A 142 -0.07 2.03 2.38
N VAL A 143 0.83 1.68 3.29
CA VAL A 143 0.52 1.59 4.73
C VAL A 143 0.01 2.91 5.29
N GLN A 144 0.67 4.02 4.94
CA GLN A 144 0.25 5.36 5.35
C GLN A 144 -1.12 5.72 4.78
N ARG A 145 -1.36 5.42 3.48
CA ARG A 145 -2.62 5.68 2.81
C ARG A 145 -3.78 4.95 3.47
N VAL A 146 -3.62 3.68 3.73
CA VAL A 146 -4.67 2.86 4.37
C VAL A 146 -4.93 3.31 5.81
N ARG A 147 -3.88 3.55 6.60
CA ARG A 147 -4.01 3.95 8.00
C ARG A 147 -4.50 5.37 8.23
N ARG A 148 -4.43 6.23 7.24
CA ARG A 148 -5.05 7.56 7.30
C ARG A 148 -6.55 7.44 7.61
N ASP A 149 -7.24 6.50 6.96
CA ASP A 149 -8.68 6.31 7.07
C ASP A 149 -9.05 5.14 8.01
N LEU A 150 -8.14 4.18 8.17
CA LEU A 150 -8.29 2.98 9.00
C LEU A 150 -7.12 2.83 9.99
N PRO A 151 -6.99 3.70 10.99
CA PRO A 151 -5.77 3.82 11.81
C PRO A 151 -5.41 2.58 12.64
N LYS A 152 -6.39 1.71 12.90
CA LYS A 152 -6.20 0.50 13.71
C LYS A 152 -6.16 -0.80 12.88
N VAL A 153 -6.28 -0.71 11.56
CA VAL A 153 -6.32 -1.89 10.70
C VAL A 153 -4.99 -2.64 10.77
N LYS A 154 -5.05 -3.95 10.89
CA LYS A 154 -3.89 -4.81 10.73
C LYS A 154 -3.51 -4.88 9.26
N ILE A 155 -2.22 -4.87 8.98
CA ILE A 155 -1.72 -4.98 7.60
C ILE A 155 -0.68 -6.09 7.57
N ALA A 156 -0.79 -6.96 6.58
CA ALA A 156 0.20 -7.97 6.27
C ALA A 156 0.67 -7.80 4.81
N TYR A 157 1.94 -8.01 4.58
CA TYR A 157 2.56 -8.00 3.25
C TYR A 157 3.00 -9.41 2.88
N ILE A 158 2.49 -9.93 1.78
CA ILE A 158 2.98 -11.17 1.19
C ILE A 158 4.23 -10.83 0.36
N ALA A 159 5.35 -11.47 0.67
CA ALA A 159 6.62 -11.27 -0.02
C ALA A 159 6.48 -11.44 -1.54
N ASN A 160 7.27 -10.68 -2.30
CA ASN A 160 7.39 -10.92 -3.74
C ASN A 160 7.79 -12.37 -3.97
N LYS A 161 6.93 -13.13 -4.67
CA LYS A 161 7.21 -14.53 -4.97
C LYS A 161 8.28 -14.66 -6.05
N PRO A 162 9.14 -15.66 -5.99
CA PRO A 162 9.97 -16.01 -7.14
C PRO A 162 9.09 -16.62 -8.23
N SER A 163 9.47 -16.43 -9.50
CA SER A 163 8.82 -17.13 -10.60
C SER A 163 9.82 -17.45 -11.72
N PRO A 164 9.68 -18.60 -12.39
CA PRO A 164 10.63 -18.99 -13.43
C PRO A 164 10.72 -18.00 -14.59
N SER A 165 9.60 -17.37 -14.98
CA SER A 165 9.58 -16.37 -16.06
C SER A 165 10.29 -15.05 -15.67
N ARG A 166 10.54 -14.83 -14.38
CA ARG A 166 11.22 -13.65 -13.83
C ARG A 166 12.47 -14.02 -13.03
N ALA A 167 13.11 -15.16 -13.35
CA ALA A 167 14.31 -15.62 -12.67
C ALA A 167 15.46 -14.58 -12.71
N ASN A 168 15.51 -13.76 -13.75
CA ASN A 168 16.43 -12.63 -13.86
C ASN A 168 16.21 -11.50 -12.83
N LEU A 169 15.05 -11.45 -12.17
CA LEU A 169 14.71 -10.48 -11.12
C LEU A 169 14.89 -11.04 -9.70
N LEU A 170 15.32 -12.28 -9.56
CA LEU A 170 15.36 -12.99 -8.28
C LEU A 170 16.12 -12.23 -7.19
N ASP A 171 17.27 -11.64 -7.55
CA ASP A 171 18.06 -10.85 -6.61
C ASP A 171 17.39 -9.53 -6.22
N LEU A 172 16.68 -8.88 -7.14
CA LEU A 172 15.89 -7.67 -6.85
C LEU A 172 14.71 -8.00 -5.95
N GLN A 173 14.05 -9.14 -6.17
CA GLN A 173 12.97 -9.63 -5.30
C GLN A 173 13.50 -9.92 -3.89
N ARG A 174 14.66 -10.59 -3.75
CA ARG A 174 15.30 -10.82 -2.44
C ARG A 174 15.58 -9.50 -1.71
N GLN A 175 16.15 -8.51 -2.42
CA GLN A 175 16.47 -7.21 -1.86
C GLN A 175 15.21 -6.45 -1.42
N ALA A 176 14.16 -6.40 -2.26
CA ALA A 176 12.91 -5.75 -1.93
C ALA A 176 12.24 -6.41 -0.72
N ASN A 177 12.17 -7.74 -0.69
CA ASN A 177 11.65 -8.51 0.44
C ASN A 177 12.43 -8.25 1.73
N ALA A 178 13.76 -8.21 1.67
CA ALA A 178 14.61 -7.91 2.83
C ALA A 178 14.36 -6.49 3.38
N LEU A 179 14.25 -5.49 2.50
CA LEU A 179 13.98 -4.10 2.88
C LEU A 179 12.59 -3.95 3.53
N ILE A 180 11.56 -4.57 2.96
CA ILE A 180 10.20 -4.52 3.53
C ILE A 180 10.15 -5.27 4.85
N LYS A 181 10.77 -6.46 4.95
CA LYS A 181 10.85 -7.24 6.18
C LYS A 181 11.55 -6.46 7.31
N ALA A 182 12.62 -5.75 7.00
CA ALA A 182 13.33 -4.90 7.96
C ALA A 182 12.48 -3.73 8.47
N ASP A 183 11.59 -3.18 7.62
CA ASP A 183 10.66 -2.11 7.99
C ASP A 183 9.42 -2.58 8.75
N ALA A 184 9.05 -3.84 8.62
CA ALA A 184 7.79 -4.39 9.14
C ALA A 184 7.56 -4.11 10.64
N PRO A 185 8.55 -4.28 11.56
CA PRO A 185 8.35 -3.98 12.98
C PRO A 185 8.05 -2.49 13.23
N ARG A 186 8.77 -1.59 12.56
CA ARG A 186 8.57 -0.14 12.69
C ARG A 186 7.20 0.30 12.18
N LEU A 187 6.77 -0.32 11.09
CA LEU A 187 5.47 -0.08 10.48
C LEU A 187 4.33 -0.82 11.21
N LYS A 188 4.64 -1.71 12.16
CA LYS A 188 3.66 -2.59 12.83
C LYS A 188 2.80 -3.33 11.79
N VAL A 189 3.46 -4.01 10.87
CA VAL A 189 2.86 -4.85 9.83
C VAL A 189 3.47 -6.24 9.90
N ASP A 190 2.71 -7.24 9.46
CA ASP A 190 3.21 -8.60 9.32
C ASP A 190 3.90 -8.76 7.96
N PHE A 191 4.97 -9.56 7.92
CA PHE A 191 5.65 -9.95 6.70
C PHE A 191 5.51 -11.46 6.51
N ILE A 192 4.83 -11.88 5.45
CA ILE A 192 4.53 -13.27 5.14
C ILE A 192 5.51 -13.77 4.09
N ASP A 193 6.40 -14.67 4.50
CA ASP A 193 7.43 -15.22 3.61
C ASP A 193 6.87 -16.36 2.76
N VAL A 194 6.46 -16.05 1.55
CA VAL A 194 6.15 -17.04 0.50
C VAL A 194 7.34 -17.28 -0.43
N PHE A 195 8.37 -16.45 -0.34
CA PHE A 195 9.51 -16.49 -1.24
C PHE A 195 10.38 -17.73 -0.99
N THR A 196 10.75 -17.94 0.28
CA THR A 196 11.64 -19.04 0.66
C THR A 196 11.07 -20.43 0.34
N PRO A 197 9.80 -20.76 0.67
CA PRO A 197 9.26 -22.09 0.39
C PRO A 197 8.99 -22.35 -1.11
N MET A 198 9.03 -21.32 -1.96
CA MET A 198 8.87 -21.45 -3.41
C MET A 198 10.22 -21.62 -4.15
N LEU A 199 11.34 -21.73 -3.44
CA LEU A 199 12.65 -22.02 -4.00
C LEU A 199 13.02 -23.49 -3.80
N ASP A 200 13.78 -24.02 -4.78
CA ASP A 200 14.42 -25.33 -4.68
C ASP A 200 15.73 -25.29 -3.85
N ALA A 201 16.38 -26.43 -3.70
CA ALA A 201 17.63 -26.55 -2.98
C ALA A 201 18.80 -25.76 -3.62
N GLN A 202 18.70 -25.38 -4.88
CA GLN A 202 19.67 -24.56 -5.61
C GLN A 202 19.29 -23.07 -5.54
N GLY A 203 18.21 -22.72 -4.83
CA GLY A 203 17.74 -21.35 -4.69
C GLY A 203 17.06 -20.78 -5.93
N GLN A 204 16.59 -21.66 -6.83
CA GLN A 204 15.84 -21.29 -8.03
C GLN A 204 14.34 -21.46 -7.81
N PRO A 205 13.49 -20.75 -8.58
CA PRO A 205 12.05 -20.92 -8.51
C PRO A 205 11.64 -22.35 -8.86
N ARG A 206 10.79 -22.95 -8.03
CA ARG A 206 10.26 -24.31 -8.21
C ARG A 206 9.25 -24.31 -9.35
N GLU A 207 9.63 -24.89 -10.51
CA GLU A 207 8.84 -24.89 -11.76
C GLU A 207 7.45 -25.52 -11.57
N GLU A 208 7.34 -26.58 -10.75
CA GLU A 208 6.11 -27.34 -10.53
C GLU A 208 5.01 -26.54 -9.80
N LEU A 209 5.31 -25.35 -9.28
CA LEU A 209 4.34 -24.48 -8.60
C LEU A 209 3.60 -23.53 -9.55
N PHE A 210 3.94 -23.55 -10.84
CA PHE A 210 3.48 -22.56 -11.80
C PHE A 210 2.68 -23.16 -12.95
N LEU A 211 1.87 -22.31 -13.58
CA LEU A 211 1.19 -22.60 -14.84
C LEU A 211 2.20 -22.58 -16.01
N PRO A 212 1.80 -22.99 -17.22
CA PRO A 212 2.70 -22.99 -18.40
C PRO A 212 3.30 -21.63 -18.75
N ASP A 213 2.70 -20.53 -18.30
CA ASP A 213 3.26 -19.17 -18.46
C ASP A 213 4.45 -18.90 -17.53
N ARG A 214 4.74 -19.83 -16.60
CA ARG A 214 5.87 -19.79 -15.67
C ARG A 214 5.87 -18.55 -14.76
N LEU A 215 4.71 -17.87 -14.63
CA LEU A 215 4.49 -16.67 -13.82
C LEU A 215 3.38 -16.86 -12.80
N HIS A 216 2.22 -17.31 -13.25
CA HIS A 216 1.07 -17.51 -12.39
C HIS A 216 1.10 -18.88 -11.73
N MET A 217 0.68 -18.93 -10.47
CA MET A 217 0.69 -20.19 -9.71
C MET A 217 -0.42 -21.12 -10.14
N ASN A 218 -0.12 -22.42 -10.10
CA ASN A 218 -1.11 -23.47 -10.14
C ASN A 218 -1.61 -23.81 -8.71
N ALA A 219 -2.43 -24.85 -8.57
CA ALA A 219 -2.98 -25.26 -7.26
C ALA A 219 -1.88 -25.59 -6.23
N ALA A 220 -0.75 -26.18 -6.64
CA ALA A 220 0.37 -26.47 -5.73
C ALA A 220 1.05 -25.18 -5.23
N GLY A 221 1.17 -24.17 -6.08
CA GLY A 221 1.69 -22.88 -5.69
C GLY A 221 0.78 -22.16 -4.71
N TYR A 222 -0.54 -22.21 -4.91
CA TYR A 222 -1.50 -21.65 -3.93
C TYR A 222 -1.54 -22.42 -2.62
N GLU A 223 -1.29 -23.73 -2.61
CA GLU A 223 -1.17 -24.49 -1.36
C GLU A 223 0.03 -24.03 -0.52
N VAL A 224 1.17 -23.72 -1.16
CA VAL A 224 2.32 -23.10 -0.45
C VAL A 224 1.93 -21.74 0.15
N TRP A 225 1.19 -20.92 -0.60
CA TRP A 225 0.72 -19.63 -0.11
C TRP A 225 -0.27 -19.77 1.02
N LYS A 226 -1.23 -20.68 0.92
CA LYS A 226 -2.20 -20.97 1.97
C LYS A 226 -1.52 -21.32 3.30
N GLN A 227 -0.53 -22.21 3.25
CA GLN A 227 0.23 -22.60 4.45
C GLN A 227 1.01 -21.42 5.06
N ALA A 228 1.62 -20.59 4.23
CA ALA A 228 2.37 -19.42 4.68
C ALA A 228 1.47 -18.31 5.24
N VAL A 229 0.30 -18.09 4.65
CA VAL A 229 -0.62 -17.01 4.99
C VAL A 229 -1.48 -17.35 6.22
N HIS A 230 -1.92 -18.60 6.35
CA HIS A 230 -2.86 -19.04 7.39
C HIS A 230 -2.50 -18.57 8.82
N PRO A 231 -1.23 -18.64 9.30
CA PRO A 231 -0.89 -18.23 10.65
C PRO A 231 -1.07 -16.73 10.95
N TYR A 232 -1.19 -15.91 9.90
CA TYR A 232 -1.29 -14.46 10.00
C TYR A 232 -2.73 -13.94 9.89
N LEU A 233 -3.70 -14.82 9.61
CA LEU A 233 -5.08 -14.39 9.45
C LEU A 233 -5.81 -14.36 10.77
N ASP A 234 -6.51 -13.25 11.01
CA ASP A 234 -7.46 -13.17 12.11
C ASP A 234 -8.71 -13.98 11.77
N SER A 235 -9.08 -14.94 12.61
CA SER A 235 -10.36 -15.63 12.52
C SER A 235 -11.52 -14.66 12.72
N ASP A 236 -12.69 -15.00 12.21
CA ASP A 236 -13.90 -14.23 12.52
C ASP A 236 -14.13 -14.28 14.05
N ALA A 237 -14.53 -13.13 14.62
CA ALA A 237 -14.93 -13.12 16.01
C ALA A 237 -16.10 -14.10 16.17
N LYS A 238 -15.99 -15.05 17.11
CA LYS A 238 -17.17 -15.87 17.46
C LYS A 238 -18.25 -14.92 17.99
N PRO A 239 -19.50 -15.09 17.53
CA PRO A 239 -20.62 -14.28 18.01
C PRO A 239 -20.84 -14.40 19.53
#